data_00990b59be4c21e1bee1c342b020dd03
#
_entry.id   00990b59be4c21e1bee1c342b020dd03
#
_cell.length_a   1.000
_cell.length_b   1.000
_cell.length_c   1.000
_cell.angle_alpha   90.00
_cell.angle_beta   90.00
_cell.angle_gamma   90.00
#
_symmetry.space_group_name_H-M   'P 1'
#
loop_
_entity.id
_entity.type
_entity.pdbx_description
1 polymer ?
#
loop_
_entity_poly.entity_id
_entity_poly.type
_entity_poly.pdbx_seq_one_letter_code
_entity_poly.pdbx_strand_id
1 'polypeptide(L)'
;MKKILTVVLALLLLCSSCLAEGLDYASMTDTQLHDIVDAARNELTKRELVAEGKTLLFEQNGVSVYLTSDFKADSIHTDSMHFMRASVIVVNDSDINVRVGVESMSVNGWEVSNSGFSSVSPGKKLKDELTFNAVDTDITTVEEIETIEITFRLSNADTYMFFADVPAITLHFNVQ
;
A
#
# COMPACT_ATOMS: atom_id res chain seq x y z
N MET A 1 24.78 7.63 -13.12
CA MET A 1 25.75 6.74 -12.42
C MET A 1 26.25 7.32 -11.08
N LYS A 2 26.74 8.57 -10.99
CA LYS A 2 27.26 9.12 -9.70
C LYS A 2 26.23 9.17 -8.55
N LYS A 3 24.95 9.48 -8.83
CA LYS A 3 23.88 9.55 -7.80
C LYS A 3 23.48 8.19 -7.23
N ILE A 4 23.55 7.13 -8.04
CA ILE A 4 23.22 5.76 -7.61
C ILE A 4 24.32 5.24 -6.67
N LEU A 5 25.58 5.52 -6.97
CA LEU A 5 26.70 5.11 -6.13
C LEU A 5 26.67 5.79 -4.76
N THR A 6 26.22 7.05 -4.69
CA THR A 6 26.11 7.79 -3.41
C THR A 6 25.00 7.23 -2.52
N VAL A 7 23.87 6.78 -3.08
CA VAL A 7 22.75 6.19 -2.32
C VAL A 7 23.15 4.82 -1.77
N VAL A 8 23.81 3.99 -2.56
CA VAL A 8 24.30 2.68 -2.10
C VAL A 8 25.36 2.86 -0.99
N LEU A 9 26.25 3.85 -1.12
CA LEU A 9 27.27 4.14 -0.10
C LEU A 9 26.65 4.67 1.21
N ALA A 10 25.58 5.47 1.15
CA ALA A 10 24.86 5.98 2.32
C ALA A 10 24.10 4.86 3.06
N LEU A 11 23.51 3.90 2.34
CA LEU A 11 22.89 2.71 2.93
C LEU A 11 23.92 1.81 3.64
N LEU A 12 25.10 1.63 3.07
CA LEU A 12 26.20 0.87 3.68
C LEU A 12 26.68 1.52 4.99
N LEU A 13 26.67 2.85 5.11
CA LEU A 13 27.10 3.57 6.31
C LEU A 13 26.05 3.55 7.44
N LEU A 14 24.75 3.41 7.12
CA LEU A 14 23.66 3.32 8.11
C LEU A 14 23.50 1.89 8.67
N CYS A 15 23.90 0.86 7.93
CA CYS A 15 23.89 -0.54 8.38
C CYS A 15 25.15 -0.94 9.18
N SER A 16 26.18 -0.09 9.24
CA SER A 16 27.48 -0.45 9.85
C SER A 16 27.48 -0.59 11.39
N SER A 17 26.37 -0.35 12.06
CA SER A 17 26.26 -0.50 13.52
C SER A 17 25.59 -1.80 14.00
N CYS A 18 25.00 -2.63 13.10
CA CYS A 18 24.27 -3.83 13.50
C CYS A 18 24.62 -5.14 12.80
N LEU A 19 25.39 -5.15 11.71
CA LEU A 19 25.78 -6.39 11.00
C LEU A 19 27.24 -6.30 10.56
N ALA A 20 28.14 -6.77 11.44
CA ALA A 20 29.59 -6.86 11.17
C ALA A 20 29.98 -8.12 10.39
N GLU A 21 29.08 -8.75 9.66
CA GLU A 21 29.40 -9.73 8.62
C GLU A 21 29.19 -9.05 7.27
N GLY A 22 30.29 -8.61 6.67
CA GLY A 22 30.25 -7.91 5.38
C GLY A 22 29.62 -8.79 4.31
N LEU A 23 28.53 -8.34 3.69
CA LEU A 23 27.96 -8.97 2.52
C LEU A 23 29.02 -9.02 1.41
N ASP A 24 29.38 -10.22 0.98
CA ASP A 24 30.31 -10.42 -0.14
C ASP A 24 29.54 -10.26 -1.48
N TYR A 25 29.38 -9.02 -1.90
CA TYR A 25 28.71 -8.69 -3.16
C TYR A 25 29.36 -9.30 -4.40
N ALA A 26 30.66 -9.65 -4.31
CA ALA A 26 31.39 -10.25 -5.42
C ALA A 26 30.99 -11.71 -5.67
N SER A 27 30.47 -12.39 -4.66
CA SER A 27 29.98 -13.77 -4.78
C SER A 27 28.49 -13.87 -5.14
N MET A 28 27.77 -12.75 -5.18
CA MET A 28 26.34 -12.73 -5.45
C MET A 28 26.06 -12.84 -6.94
N THR A 29 24.97 -13.53 -7.27
CA THR A 29 24.41 -13.54 -8.62
C THR A 29 23.76 -12.20 -8.96
N ASP A 30 23.62 -11.90 -10.26
CA ASP A 30 22.92 -10.68 -10.72
C ASP A 30 21.50 -10.60 -10.15
N THR A 31 20.78 -11.71 -10.04
CA THR A 31 19.45 -11.78 -9.43
C THR A 31 19.47 -11.33 -7.97
N GLN A 32 20.38 -11.88 -7.16
CA GLN A 32 20.50 -11.50 -5.74
C GLN A 32 20.85 -10.02 -5.57
N LEU A 33 21.69 -9.46 -6.45
CA LEU A 33 22.01 -8.04 -6.44
C LEU A 33 20.79 -7.18 -6.83
N HIS A 34 19.98 -7.63 -7.78
CA HIS A 34 18.74 -6.93 -8.13
C HIS A 34 17.74 -6.95 -6.98
N ASP A 35 17.55 -8.07 -6.30
CA ASP A 35 16.66 -8.21 -5.16
C ASP A 35 17.04 -7.24 -4.03
N ILE A 36 18.34 -7.12 -3.71
CA ILE A 36 18.84 -6.15 -2.73
C ILE A 36 18.56 -4.71 -3.16
N VAL A 37 18.74 -4.38 -4.42
CA VAL A 37 18.48 -3.03 -4.95
C VAL A 37 17.00 -2.71 -4.89
N ASP A 38 16.14 -3.65 -5.25
CA ASP A 38 14.68 -3.44 -5.23
C ASP A 38 14.19 -3.32 -3.78
N ALA A 39 14.66 -4.15 -2.84
CA ALA A 39 14.35 -4.03 -1.42
C ALA A 39 14.78 -2.66 -0.85
N ALA A 40 15.98 -2.20 -1.19
CA ALA A 40 16.47 -0.89 -0.76
C ALA A 40 15.64 0.27 -1.34
N ARG A 41 15.18 0.16 -2.58
CA ARG A 41 14.29 1.15 -3.21
C ARG A 41 12.90 1.19 -2.55
N ASN A 42 12.37 0.02 -2.21
CA ASN A 42 11.09 -0.07 -1.54
C ASN A 42 11.17 0.54 -0.13
N GLU A 43 12.23 0.24 0.62
CA GLU A 43 12.46 0.84 1.94
C GLU A 43 12.57 2.38 1.87
N LEU A 44 13.30 2.90 0.88
CA LEU A 44 13.37 4.35 0.65
C LEU A 44 11.98 4.94 0.34
N THR A 45 11.18 4.25 -0.49
CA THR A 45 9.82 4.68 -0.79
C THR A 45 8.95 4.73 0.47
N LYS A 46 9.01 3.71 1.33
CA LYS A 46 8.28 3.70 2.61
C LYS A 46 8.65 4.90 3.49
N ARG A 47 9.95 5.17 3.61
CA ARG A 47 10.44 6.34 4.38
C ARG A 47 10.01 7.67 3.78
N GLU A 48 10.04 7.81 2.46
CA GLU A 48 9.55 9.01 1.76
C GLU A 48 8.05 9.21 2.01
N LEU A 49 7.23 8.17 1.89
CA LEU A 49 5.79 8.23 2.15
C LEU A 49 5.49 8.65 3.59
N VAL A 50 6.20 8.10 4.56
CA VAL A 50 6.06 8.49 5.97
C VAL A 50 6.49 9.95 6.19
N ALA A 51 7.61 10.37 5.59
CA ALA A 51 8.11 11.75 5.68
C ALA A 51 7.16 12.76 5.03
N GLU A 52 6.43 12.35 3.99
CA GLU A 52 5.37 13.14 3.34
C GLU A 52 4.04 13.13 4.12
N GLY A 53 3.98 12.46 5.27
CA GLY A 53 2.77 12.37 6.09
C GLY A 53 1.69 11.46 5.51
N LYS A 54 2.07 10.50 4.65
CA LYS A 54 1.10 9.51 4.13
C LYS A 54 0.75 8.49 5.20
N THR A 55 -0.50 8.06 5.20
CA THR A 55 -1.02 7.16 6.23
C THR A 55 -0.74 5.71 5.86
N LEU A 56 0.04 5.01 6.68
CA LEU A 56 0.20 3.56 6.57
C LEU A 56 -1.12 2.89 6.98
N LEU A 57 -1.76 2.18 6.06
CA LEU A 57 -2.96 1.39 6.36
C LEU A 57 -2.58 0.09 7.04
N PHE A 58 -1.65 -0.67 6.47
CA PHE A 58 -1.08 -1.86 7.11
C PHE A 58 0.29 -2.22 6.53
N GLU A 59 1.02 -3.02 7.29
CA GLU A 59 2.22 -3.74 6.86
C GLU A 59 2.15 -5.17 7.39
N GLN A 60 2.10 -6.15 6.48
CA GLN A 60 1.98 -7.57 6.83
C GLN A 60 2.54 -8.46 5.71
N ASN A 61 3.28 -9.52 6.09
CA ASN A 61 3.84 -10.51 5.15
C ASN A 61 4.66 -9.89 4.01
N GLY A 62 5.42 -8.82 4.28
CA GLY A 62 6.19 -8.11 3.27
C GLY A 62 5.37 -7.21 2.35
N VAL A 63 4.09 -7.00 2.64
CA VAL A 63 3.22 -6.09 1.89
C VAL A 63 2.85 -4.90 2.74
N SER A 64 3.06 -3.69 2.22
CA SER A 64 2.65 -2.44 2.87
C SER A 64 1.70 -1.67 1.97
N VAL A 65 0.64 -1.09 2.54
CA VAL A 65 -0.31 -0.23 1.82
C VAL A 65 -0.39 1.13 2.49
N TYR A 66 -0.22 2.18 1.70
CA TYR A 66 -0.28 3.57 2.14
C TYR A 66 -1.42 4.31 1.46
N LEU A 67 -2.24 5.02 2.25
CA LEU A 67 -3.16 6.03 1.74
C LEU A 67 -2.36 7.30 1.42
N THR A 68 -2.44 7.77 0.17
CA THR A 68 -1.59 8.87 -0.32
C THR A 68 -2.35 10.13 -0.67
N SER A 69 -3.68 10.08 -0.66
CA SER A 69 -4.55 11.25 -0.82
C SER A 69 -5.79 11.13 0.05
N ASP A 70 -6.44 12.24 0.31
CA ASP A 70 -7.79 12.26 0.87
C ASP A 70 -8.79 11.65 -0.12
N PHE A 71 -9.93 11.20 0.40
CA PHE A 71 -11.04 10.77 -0.45
C PHE A 71 -11.62 11.94 -1.24
N LYS A 72 -12.06 11.64 -2.47
CA LYS A 72 -12.69 12.58 -3.37
C LYS A 72 -13.90 11.91 -4.00
N ALA A 73 -14.99 12.68 -4.14
CA ALA A 73 -16.13 12.24 -4.92
C ALA A 73 -15.73 12.16 -6.40
N ASP A 74 -16.15 11.09 -7.07
CA ASP A 74 -16.00 11.00 -8.53
C ASP A 74 -17.06 11.86 -9.20
N SER A 75 -16.64 12.63 -10.19
CA SER A 75 -17.52 13.47 -11.00
C SER A 75 -18.30 12.70 -12.08
N ILE A 76 -18.17 11.38 -12.15
CA ILE A 76 -18.92 10.56 -13.10
C ILE A 76 -20.38 10.43 -12.61
N HIS A 77 -21.18 11.36 -13.05
CA HIS A 77 -22.60 11.46 -12.73
C HIS A 77 -23.42 10.41 -13.48
N THR A 78 -23.82 9.39 -12.75
CA THR A 78 -25.15 8.82 -12.97
C THR A 78 -25.91 9.04 -11.68
N ASP A 79 -27.17 9.46 -11.74
CA ASP A 79 -28.05 9.79 -10.59
C ASP A 79 -28.20 8.65 -9.55
N SER A 80 -27.47 7.56 -9.70
CA SER A 80 -27.56 6.33 -8.90
C SER A 80 -26.23 5.78 -8.39
N MET A 81 -25.08 6.45 -8.63
CA MET A 81 -23.78 5.95 -8.19
C MET A 81 -22.92 7.11 -7.65
N HIS A 82 -22.63 7.06 -6.36
CA HIS A 82 -21.73 8.00 -5.68
C HIS A 82 -20.42 7.29 -5.36
N PHE A 83 -19.50 7.25 -6.35
CA PHE A 83 -18.18 6.72 -6.13
C PHE A 83 -17.31 7.73 -5.41
N MET A 84 -16.66 7.26 -4.35
CA MET A 84 -15.61 7.98 -3.64
C MET A 84 -14.31 7.21 -3.76
N ARG A 85 -13.21 7.91 -4.00
CA ARG A 85 -11.91 7.30 -4.23
C ARG A 85 -10.79 8.04 -3.51
N ALA A 86 -9.77 7.30 -3.12
CA ALA A 86 -8.51 7.83 -2.61
C ALA A 86 -7.34 7.08 -3.25
N SER A 87 -6.23 7.78 -3.51
CA SER A 87 -5.05 7.14 -4.06
C SER A 87 -4.32 6.35 -2.99
N VAL A 88 -3.83 5.18 -3.37
CA VAL A 88 -3.00 4.31 -2.53
C VAL A 88 -1.70 3.94 -3.23
N ILE A 89 -0.68 3.59 -2.44
CA ILE A 89 0.53 2.93 -2.92
C ILE A 89 0.65 1.61 -2.19
N VAL A 90 0.78 0.53 -2.97
CA VAL A 90 1.10 -0.82 -2.49
C VAL A 90 2.57 -1.07 -2.75
N VAL A 91 3.31 -1.50 -1.73
CA VAL A 91 4.71 -1.94 -1.82
C VAL A 91 4.76 -3.42 -1.49
N ASN A 92 5.34 -4.22 -2.39
CA ASN A 92 5.49 -5.67 -2.19
C ASN A 92 6.98 -6.03 -2.03
N ASP A 93 7.39 -6.29 -0.79
CA ASP A 93 8.71 -6.77 -0.42
C ASP A 93 8.74 -8.31 -0.21
N SER A 94 7.61 -8.99 -0.49
CA SER A 94 7.56 -10.45 -0.44
C SER A 94 8.19 -11.08 -1.70
N ASP A 95 8.39 -12.40 -1.68
CA ASP A 95 8.92 -13.19 -2.78
C ASP A 95 7.86 -13.72 -3.75
N ILE A 96 6.58 -13.39 -3.54
CA ILE A 96 5.47 -13.84 -4.36
C ILE A 96 4.73 -12.67 -5.02
N ASN A 97 4.04 -12.95 -6.10
CA ASN A 97 3.12 -12.01 -6.75
C ASN A 97 1.85 -11.88 -5.88
N VAL A 98 1.60 -10.70 -5.30
CA VAL A 98 0.54 -10.48 -4.31
C VAL A 98 -0.61 -9.70 -4.92
N ARG A 99 -1.84 -10.14 -4.62
CA ARG A 99 -3.06 -9.37 -4.81
C ARG A 99 -3.59 -8.93 -3.45
N VAL A 100 -3.80 -7.64 -3.29
CA VAL A 100 -4.44 -7.05 -2.11
C VAL A 100 -5.93 -6.86 -2.43
N GLY A 101 -6.79 -7.61 -1.76
CA GLY A 101 -8.24 -7.46 -1.87
C GLY A 101 -8.79 -6.62 -0.72
N VAL A 102 -9.86 -5.90 -0.96
CA VAL A 102 -10.70 -5.34 0.11
C VAL A 102 -11.79 -6.37 0.40
N GLU A 103 -11.75 -6.98 1.58
CA GLU A 103 -12.71 -8.02 1.99
C GLU A 103 -14.03 -7.42 2.40
N SER A 104 -13.96 -6.37 3.23
CA SER A 104 -15.12 -5.59 3.64
C SER A 104 -14.74 -4.13 3.84
N MET A 105 -15.70 -3.25 3.67
CA MET A 105 -15.57 -1.83 3.97
C MET A 105 -16.88 -1.28 4.49
N SER A 106 -16.82 -0.52 5.58
CA SER A 106 -17.94 0.28 6.04
C SER A 106 -17.55 1.75 6.17
N VAL A 107 -18.51 2.63 5.92
CA VAL A 107 -18.35 4.08 6.03
C VAL A 107 -19.44 4.61 6.95
N ASN A 108 -19.06 5.28 8.04
CA ASN A 108 -19.97 5.72 9.11
C ASN A 108 -20.91 4.59 9.60
N GLY A 109 -20.39 3.34 9.61
CA GLY A 109 -21.17 2.15 10.00
C GLY A 109 -22.05 1.54 8.90
N TRP A 110 -22.14 2.14 7.69
CA TRP A 110 -22.82 1.56 6.54
C TRP A 110 -21.86 0.66 5.76
N GLU A 111 -22.26 -0.59 5.52
CA GLU A 111 -21.50 -1.48 4.63
C GLU A 111 -21.63 -0.98 3.18
N VAL A 112 -20.50 -0.84 2.47
CA VAL A 112 -20.43 -0.29 1.13
C VAL A 112 -19.78 -1.24 0.15
N SER A 113 -20.20 -1.20 -1.12
CA SER A 113 -19.50 -1.93 -2.18
C SER A 113 -18.18 -1.23 -2.50
N ASN A 114 -17.14 -2.03 -2.68
CA ASN A 114 -15.77 -1.58 -2.87
C ASN A 114 -15.08 -2.32 -4.03
N SER A 115 -13.93 -1.81 -4.46
CA SER A 115 -13.05 -2.49 -5.41
C SER A 115 -11.71 -2.83 -4.74
N GLY A 116 -11.20 -4.01 -5.06
CA GLY A 116 -9.84 -4.42 -4.66
C GLY A 116 -8.77 -3.87 -5.60
N PHE A 117 -7.51 -4.08 -5.25
CA PHE A 117 -6.36 -3.60 -6.01
C PHE A 117 -5.87 -4.62 -7.04
N SER A 118 -5.09 -4.13 -8.00
CA SER A 118 -4.37 -4.96 -8.94
C SER A 118 -3.24 -5.74 -8.25
N SER A 119 -2.66 -6.74 -8.96
CA SER A 119 -1.54 -7.51 -8.43
C SER A 119 -0.22 -6.74 -8.51
N VAL A 120 0.66 -7.00 -7.55
CA VAL A 120 1.98 -6.40 -7.42
C VAL A 120 3.03 -7.50 -7.37
N SER A 121 3.98 -7.48 -8.31
CA SER A 121 5.07 -8.45 -8.37
C SER A 121 6.08 -8.24 -7.24
N PRO A 122 6.90 -9.27 -6.89
CA PRO A 122 7.98 -9.16 -5.92
C PRO A 122 8.89 -7.97 -6.18
N GLY A 123 9.29 -7.29 -5.12
CA GLY A 123 10.19 -6.13 -5.18
C GLY A 123 9.62 -4.89 -5.89
N LYS A 124 8.32 -4.86 -6.21
CA LYS A 124 7.70 -3.77 -6.96
C LYS A 124 6.70 -3.00 -6.11
N LYS A 125 6.32 -1.83 -6.64
CA LYS A 125 5.27 -0.98 -6.10
C LYS A 125 4.21 -0.68 -7.15
N LEU A 126 2.99 -0.49 -6.68
CA LEU A 126 1.84 -0.16 -7.50
C LEU A 126 1.18 1.10 -6.94
N LYS A 127 0.83 2.02 -7.82
CA LYS A 127 -0.11 3.10 -7.50
C LYS A 127 -1.49 2.68 -7.99
N ASP A 128 -2.47 2.69 -7.08
CA ASP A 128 -3.84 2.27 -7.34
C ASP A 128 -4.83 3.18 -6.60
N GLU A 129 -6.10 2.86 -6.63
CA GLU A 129 -7.17 3.61 -5.97
C GLU A 129 -8.00 2.71 -5.06
N LEU A 130 -8.25 3.16 -3.84
CA LEU A 130 -9.25 2.62 -2.96
C LEU A 130 -10.58 3.31 -3.30
N THR A 131 -11.56 2.53 -3.75
CA THR A 131 -12.84 3.06 -4.24
C THR A 131 -13.98 2.39 -3.53
N PHE A 132 -15.00 3.15 -3.15
CA PHE A 132 -16.28 2.61 -2.67
C PHE A 132 -17.47 3.38 -3.27
N ASN A 133 -18.63 2.72 -3.26
CA ASN A 133 -19.89 3.30 -3.69
C ASN A 133 -20.76 3.60 -2.46
N ALA A 134 -21.16 4.85 -2.31
CA ALA A 134 -21.97 5.32 -1.19
C ALA A 134 -23.50 5.39 -1.52
N VAL A 135 -23.94 4.79 -2.64
CA VAL A 135 -25.33 4.91 -3.13
C VAL A 135 -26.39 4.46 -2.12
N ASP A 136 -26.06 3.44 -1.29
CA ASP A 136 -26.98 2.88 -0.29
C ASP A 136 -26.74 3.47 1.11
N THR A 137 -26.08 4.62 1.19
CA THR A 137 -25.79 5.33 2.44
C THR A 137 -26.43 6.73 2.43
N ASP A 138 -26.46 7.37 3.60
CA ASP A 138 -26.87 8.77 3.73
C ASP A 138 -25.73 9.76 3.37
N ILE A 139 -24.58 9.25 2.89
CA ILE A 139 -23.39 10.04 2.61
C ILE A 139 -23.46 10.58 1.18
N THR A 140 -23.50 11.88 1.04
CA THR A 140 -23.63 12.58 -0.25
C THR A 140 -22.35 13.33 -0.65
N THR A 141 -21.51 13.66 0.33
CA THR A 141 -20.24 14.37 0.14
C THR A 141 -19.10 13.73 0.95
N VAL A 142 -17.86 13.99 0.58
CA VAL A 142 -16.69 13.45 1.30
C VAL A 142 -16.52 14.06 2.69
N GLU A 143 -17.04 15.26 2.91
CA GLU A 143 -17.00 15.98 4.17
C GLU A 143 -17.86 15.30 5.25
N GLU A 144 -18.85 14.50 4.84
CA GLU A 144 -19.73 13.73 5.74
C GLU A 144 -19.10 12.43 6.23
N ILE A 145 -17.91 12.06 5.71
CA ILE A 145 -17.19 10.86 6.13
C ILE A 145 -16.51 11.14 7.48
N GLU A 146 -16.96 10.43 8.51
CA GLU A 146 -16.36 10.47 9.86
C GLU A 146 -15.43 9.30 10.09
N THR A 147 -15.86 8.10 9.68
CA THR A 147 -15.09 6.87 9.86
C THR A 147 -15.16 5.98 8.63
N ILE A 148 -14.06 5.29 8.34
CA ILE A 148 -14.01 4.19 7.39
C ILE A 148 -13.37 3.00 8.08
N GLU A 149 -14.05 1.87 8.15
CA GLU A 149 -13.49 0.59 8.56
C GLU A 149 -13.21 -0.25 7.33
N ILE A 150 -12.00 -0.83 7.25
CA ILE A 150 -11.57 -1.64 6.11
C ILE A 150 -10.92 -2.92 6.62
N THR A 151 -11.30 -4.04 6.03
CA THR A 151 -10.61 -5.32 6.17
C THR A 151 -9.97 -5.68 4.84
N PHE A 152 -8.68 -5.98 4.84
CA PHE A 152 -7.97 -6.41 3.66
C PHE A 152 -7.69 -7.91 3.69
N ARG A 153 -7.53 -8.47 2.51
CA ARG A 153 -7.14 -9.87 2.30
C ARG A 153 -5.97 -9.94 1.34
N LEU A 154 -4.95 -10.73 1.71
CA LEU A 154 -3.79 -11.00 0.86
C LEU A 154 -3.91 -12.37 0.21
N SER A 155 -3.72 -12.42 -1.10
CA SER A 155 -3.69 -13.66 -1.87
C SER A 155 -2.52 -13.68 -2.84
N ASN A 156 -2.02 -14.88 -3.14
CA ASN A 156 -1.07 -15.08 -4.22
C ASN A 156 -1.79 -14.87 -5.55
N ALA A 157 -1.32 -13.94 -6.36
CA ALA A 157 -1.98 -13.54 -7.60
C ALA A 157 -1.90 -14.62 -8.70
N ASP A 158 -0.90 -15.50 -8.63
CA ASP A 158 -0.68 -16.54 -9.64
C ASP A 158 -1.52 -17.81 -9.36
N THR A 159 -1.72 -18.12 -8.08
CA THR A 159 -2.45 -19.32 -7.64
C THR A 159 -3.85 -19.02 -7.12
N TYR A 160 -4.18 -17.75 -6.89
CA TYR A 160 -5.41 -17.29 -6.25
C TYR A 160 -5.61 -17.83 -4.82
N MET A 161 -4.55 -18.40 -4.23
CA MET A 161 -4.60 -18.93 -2.88
C MET A 161 -4.49 -17.77 -1.88
N PHE A 162 -5.46 -17.69 -1.02
CA PHE A 162 -5.45 -16.82 0.13
C PHE A 162 -4.37 -17.23 1.14
N PHE A 163 -3.68 -16.27 1.75
CA PHE A 163 -2.65 -16.57 2.74
C PHE A 163 -2.66 -15.67 3.99
N ALA A 164 -3.36 -14.54 3.97
CA ALA A 164 -3.49 -13.71 5.17
C ALA A 164 -4.71 -12.77 5.12
N ASP A 165 -5.41 -12.65 6.26
CA ASP A 165 -6.31 -11.55 6.56
C ASP A 165 -5.55 -10.46 7.30
N VAL A 166 -5.83 -9.21 6.96
CA VAL A 166 -5.34 -8.04 7.70
C VAL A 166 -6.41 -7.65 8.71
N PRO A 167 -6.05 -7.43 9.99
CA PRO A 167 -7.01 -6.95 10.98
C PRO A 167 -7.74 -5.69 10.49
N ALA A 168 -9.00 -5.52 10.91
CA ALA A 168 -9.78 -4.35 10.57
C ALA A 168 -9.05 -3.05 10.95
N ILE A 169 -9.03 -2.10 10.03
CA ILE A 169 -8.39 -0.80 10.18
C ILE A 169 -9.48 0.25 10.21
N THR A 170 -9.46 1.11 11.22
CA THR A 170 -10.38 2.25 11.30
C THR A 170 -9.63 3.54 11.00
N LEU A 171 -10.08 4.25 9.97
CA LEU A 171 -9.65 5.60 9.66
C LEU A 171 -10.66 6.59 10.23
N HIS A 172 -10.16 7.62 10.91
CA HIS A 172 -10.97 8.72 11.43
C HIS A 172 -10.71 9.97 10.61
N PHE A 173 -11.77 10.58 10.13
CA PHE A 173 -11.73 11.87 9.43
C PHE A 173 -12.21 12.94 10.40
N ASN A 174 -11.59 14.11 10.33
CA ASN A 174 -11.87 15.19 11.29
C ASN A 174 -13.34 15.61 11.21
N VAL A 175 -14.11 15.26 12.24
CA VAL A 175 -15.35 15.95 12.59
C VAL A 175 -14.92 17.28 13.22
N GLN A 176 -15.13 18.37 12.51
CA GLN A 176 -14.96 19.73 13.10
C GLN A 176 -16.10 20.05 14.04
#